data_03241a73f48e503766c3b4320e19c51d
#
_entry.id   03241a73f48e503766c3b4320e19c51d
#
_cell.length_a   1.000
_cell.length_b   1.000
_cell.length_c   1.000
_cell.angle_alpha   90.00
_cell.angle_beta   90.00
_cell.angle_gamma   90.00
#
_symmetry.space_group_name_H-M   'P 1'
#
loop_
_entity.id
_entity.type
_entity.pdbx_description
1 polymer ?
#
loop_
_entity_poly.entity_id
_entity_poly.type
_entity_poly.pdbx_seq_one_letter_code
_entity_poly.pdbx_strand_id
1 'polypeptide(L)'
;MLFRSEEVGFVPKPLVDTTQRHMKAELLGHTYNAPFGFAPMGGTSIASYQGDLVLARAAANANIPMMMSGASLMRMEDVRAASKTAMFQAYLPGDEDRISETFERCAKAGFETIAVTVDVQVAANRENNVRAGYNNPLRPTPQLAWDCMLR
;
A
#
# COMPACT_ATOMS: atom_id res chain seq x y z
N MET A 1 -4.71 15.26 -9.54
CA MET A 1 -5.51 15.01 -10.74
C MET A 1 -6.97 15.07 -10.30
N LEU A 2 -7.69 16.14 -10.64
CA LEU A 2 -9.12 16.26 -10.37
C LEU A 2 -9.86 15.51 -11.49
N PHE A 3 -10.46 14.37 -11.16
CA PHE A 3 -11.41 13.72 -12.06
C PHE A 3 -12.61 14.63 -12.23
N ARG A 4 -12.79 15.18 -13.43
CA ARG A 4 -14.03 15.85 -13.81
C ARG A 4 -15.05 14.80 -14.18
N SER A 5 -15.86 14.40 -13.21
CA SER A 5 -16.96 13.44 -13.42
C SER A 5 -18.03 13.94 -14.41
N GLU A 6 -18.01 15.21 -14.74
CA GLU A 6 -18.96 15.84 -15.69
C GLU A 6 -18.71 15.40 -17.16
N GLU A 7 -17.48 14.94 -17.47
CA GLU A 7 -17.10 14.51 -18.83
C GLU A 7 -17.28 12.99 -19.06
N VAL A 8 -17.56 12.24 -17.98
CA VAL A 8 -17.71 10.77 -18.04
C VAL A 8 -19.06 10.38 -17.47
N GLY A 9 -19.89 9.80 -18.32
CA GLY A 9 -21.21 9.31 -17.96
C GLY A 9 -21.33 7.79 -18.13
N PHE A 10 -22.27 7.18 -17.41
CA PHE A 10 -22.64 5.80 -17.61
C PHE A 10 -23.77 5.69 -18.64
N VAL A 11 -23.57 4.84 -19.62
CA VAL A 11 -24.65 4.49 -20.58
C VAL A 11 -25.54 3.43 -19.91
N PRO A 12 -26.81 3.72 -19.58
CA PRO A 12 -27.68 2.74 -18.95
C PRO A 12 -28.01 1.61 -19.94
N LYS A 13 -28.01 0.38 -19.45
CA LYS A 13 -28.50 -0.79 -20.19
C LYS A 13 -29.75 -1.30 -19.49
N PRO A 14 -30.95 -0.84 -19.89
CA PRO A 14 -32.21 -1.32 -19.31
C PRO A 14 -32.50 -2.77 -19.73
N LEU A 15 -33.37 -3.43 -18.98
CA LEU A 15 -33.83 -4.82 -19.26
C LEU A 15 -32.74 -5.88 -19.18
N VAL A 16 -31.69 -5.63 -18.41
CA VAL A 16 -30.66 -6.63 -18.09
C VAL A 16 -30.95 -7.22 -16.71
N ASP A 17 -30.89 -8.53 -16.60
CA ASP A 17 -31.00 -9.22 -15.31
C ASP A 17 -29.78 -8.89 -14.45
N THR A 18 -30.03 -8.31 -13.29
CA THR A 18 -28.99 -7.90 -12.32
C THR A 18 -28.96 -8.77 -11.07
N THR A 19 -29.73 -9.87 -11.03
CA THR A 19 -29.79 -10.73 -9.83
C THR A 19 -28.49 -11.46 -9.54
N GLN A 20 -27.67 -11.73 -10.55
CA GLN A 20 -26.39 -12.42 -10.46
C GLN A 20 -25.18 -11.49 -10.34
N ARG A 21 -25.40 -10.19 -10.12
CA ARG A 21 -24.29 -9.24 -9.98
C ARG A 21 -23.48 -9.51 -8.72
N HIS A 22 -22.17 -9.38 -8.83
CA HIS A 22 -21.22 -9.46 -7.72
C HIS A 22 -20.05 -8.51 -7.94
N MET A 23 -19.30 -8.22 -6.91
CA MET A 23 -18.09 -7.41 -6.98
C MET A 23 -16.80 -8.23 -7.09
N LYS A 24 -16.89 -9.56 -7.14
CA LYS A 24 -15.70 -10.41 -7.24
C LYS A 24 -14.88 -10.06 -8.46
N ALA A 25 -13.57 -10.00 -8.29
CA ALA A 25 -12.61 -9.69 -9.34
C ALA A 25 -11.40 -10.61 -9.24
N GLU A 26 -10.83 -10.97 -10.37
CA GLU A 26 -9.56 -11.68 -10.45
C GLU A 26 -8.42 -10.67 -10.67
N LEU A 27 -7.36 -10.81 -9.89
CA LEU A 27 -6.15 -10.00 -10.02
C LEU A 27 -4.93 -10.88 -9.75
N LEU A 28 -4.03 -10.99 -10.73
CA LEU A 28 -2.75 -11.69 -10.61
C LEU A 28 -2.87 -13.11 -10.05
N GLY A 29 -3.86 -13.87 -10.54
CA GLY A 29 -4.10 -15.25 -10.15
C GLY A 29 -4.88 -15.45 -8.86
N HIS A 30 -5.31 -14.39 -8.19
CA HIS A 30 -6.14 -14.44 -6.98
C HIS A 30 -7.53 -13.90 -7.23
N THR A 31 -8.55 -14.55 -6.64
CA THR A 31 -9.93 -14.07 -6.66
C THR A 31 -10.22 -13.28 -5.38
N TYR A 32 -10.63 -12.03 -5.54
CA TYR A 32 -10.99 -11.13 -4.46
C TYR A 32 -12.50 -10.86 -4.42
N ASN A 33 -13.00 -10.48 -3.23
CA ASN A 33 -14.42 -10.16 -3.05
C ASN A 33 -14.81 -8.80 -3.65
N ALA A 34 -13.84 -7.92 -3.91
CA ALA A 34 -14.06 -6.59 -4.46
C ALA A 34 -12.91 -6.16 -5.39
N PRO A 35 -13.18 -5.30 -6.42
CA PRO A 35 -12.18 -4.81 -7.36
C PRO A 35 -11.41 -3.59 -6.82
N PHE A 36 -11.25 -3.48 -5.51
CA PHE A 36 -10.49 -2.43 -4.86
C PHE A 36 -9.75 -3.00 -3.63
N GLY A 37 -8.72 -2.29 -3.17
CA GLY A 37 -7.91 -2.73 -2.05
C GLY A 37 -7.09 -1.60 -1.45
N PHE A 38 -6.14 -1.93 -0.60
CA PHE A 38 -5.23 -0.96 0.00
C PHE A 38 -4.01 -0.73 -0.90
N ALA A 39 -3.85 0.52 -1.32
CA ALA A 39 -2.65 0.97 -2.01
C ALA A 39 -1.43 1.01 -1.08
N PRO A 40 -0.19 0.95 -1.62
CA PRO A 40 1.00 1.06 -0.80
C PRO A 40 1.10 2.46 -0.18
N MET A 41 1.21 2.51 1.14
CA MET A 41 1.35 3.75 1.91
C MET A 41 2.60 3.68 2.78
N GLY A 42 3.53 4.62 2.58
CA GLY A 42 4.70 4.75 3.43
C GLY A 42 4.34 5.34 4.80
N GLY A 43 5.02 4.86 5.85
CA GLY A 43 4.92 5.45 7.18
C GLY A 43 3.57 5.30 7.89
N THR A 44 2.75 4.33 7.53
CA THR A 44 1.46 4.06 8.19
C THR A 44 1.59 3.86 9.69
N SER A 45 2.70 3.28 10.14
CA SER A 45 2.99 3.07 11.57
C SER A 45 3.26 4.36 12.35
N ILE A 46 3.50 5.48 11.67
CA ILE A 46 3.58 6.81 12.31
C ILE A 46 2.18 7.31 12.64
N ALA A 47 1.22 7.05 11.76
CA ALA A 47 -0.17 7.48 11.94
C ALA A 47 -0.95 6.56 12.90
N SER A 48 -0.64 5.26 12.89
CA SER A 48 -1.33 4.27 13.72
C SER A 48 -0.37 3.14 14.11
N TYR A 49 -0.43 2.72 15.36
CA TYR A 49 0.37 1.59 15.84
C TYR A 49 0.18 0.35 14.95
N GLN A 50 1.29 -0.21 14.46
CA GLN A 50 1.31 -1.34 13.55
C GLN A 50 0.42 -1.16 12.29
N GLY A 51 0.35 0.05 11.72
CA GLY A 51 -0.61 0.41 10.68
C GLY A 51 -0.68 -0.58 9.51
N ASP A 52 0.46 -0.98 8.92
CA ASP A 52 0.46 -1.95 7.81
C ASP A 52 -0.05 -3.34 8.23
N LEU A 53 0.23 -3.76 9.46
CA LEU A 53 -0.23 -5.05 9.98
C LEU A 53 -1.75 -5.05 10.21
N VAL A 54 -2.31 -3.94 10.69
CA VAL A 54 -3.77 -3.75 10.83
C VAL A 54 -4.44 -3.80 9.45
N LEU A 55 -3.89 -3.09 8.46
CA LEU A 55 -4.39 -3.11 7.09
C LEU A 55 -4.29 -4.51 6.47
N ALA A 56 -3.20 -5.24 6.70
CA ALA A 56 -3.02 -6.59 6.18
C ALA A 56 -4.08 -7.56 6.74
N ARG A 57 -4.35 -7.50 8.03
CA ARG A 57 -5.41 -8.30 8.68
C ARG A 57 -6.78 -7.93 8.15
N ALA A 58 -7.07 -6.64 8.00
CA ALA A 58 -8.34 -6.17 7.46
C ALA A 58 -8.53 -6.62 6.00
N ALA A 59 -7.49 -6.52 5.16
CA ALA A 59 -7.52 -6.99 3.79
C ALA A 59 -7.75 -8.50 3.68
N ALA A 60 -7.06 -9.28 4.51
CA ALA A 60 -7.21 -10.72 4.56
C ALA A 60 -8.63 -11.13 4.99
N ASN A 61 -9.18 -10.49 6.03
CA ASN A 61 -10.54 -10.77 6.52
C ASN A 61 -11.62 -10.42 5.50
N ALA A 62 -11.44 -9.31 4.76
CA ALA A 62 -12.37 -8.89 3.71
C ALA A 62 -12.14 -9.61 2.37
N ASN A 63 -11.05 -10.33 2.22
CA ASN A 63 -10.56 -10.90 0.97
C ASN A 63 -10.50 -9.84 -0.15
N ILE A 64 -9.74 -8.76 0.11
CA ILE A 64 -9.46 -7.69 -0.85
C ILE A 64 -7.94 -7.57 -1.07
N PRO A 65 -7.49 -7.06 -2.22
CA PRO A 65 -6.07 -6.88 -2.47
C PRO A 65 -5.43 -5.85 -1.51
N MET A 66 -4.19 -6.09 -1.14
CA MET A 66 -3.36 -5.16 -0.37
C MET A 66 -1.95 -5.15 -0.94
N MET A 67 -1.35 -3.97 -0.95
CA MET A 67 0.06 -3.80 -1.31
C MET A 67 0.80 -3.09 -0.17
N MET A 68 1.81 -3.75 0.38
CA MET A 68 2.72 -3.17 1.37
C MET A 68 3.69 -2.23 0.68
N SER A 69 3.95 -1.06 1.26
CA SER A 69 4.95 -0.12 0.73
C SER A 69 6.38 -0.53 1.10
N GLY A 70 7.31 -0.34 0.18
CA GLY A 70 8.74 -0.42 0.46
C GLY A 70 9.25 0.63 1.45
N ALA A 71 8.46 1.69 1.72
CA ALA A 71 8.72 2.68 2.76
C ALA A 71 7.95 2.39 4.07
N SER A 72 7.46 1.17 4.26
CA SER A 72 6.85 0.74 5.52
C SER A 72 7.90 0.63 6.62
N LEU A 73 7.49 0.94 7.86
CA LEU A 73 8.29 0.73 9.07
C LEU A 73 8.06 -0.65 9.71
N MET A 74 7.13 -1.44 9.15
CA MET A 74 6.87 -2.80 9.61
C MET A 74 7.75 -3.81 8.87
N ARG A 75 8.01 -4.94 9.50
CA ARG A 75 8.72 -6.04 8.85
C ARG A 75 7.80 -6.68 7.80
N MET A 76 8.34 -6.88 6.60
CA MET A 76 7.57 -7.45 5.50
C MET A 76 7.10 -8.88 5.79
N GLU A 77 7.88 -9.63 6.56
CA GLU A 77 7.56 -10.99 6.98
C GLU A 77 6.28 -11.04 7.82
N ASP A 78 6.11 -10.08 8.75
CA ASP A 78 4.95 -10.00 9.63
C ASP A 78 3.69 -9.63 8.84
N VAL A 79 3.81 -8.69 7.89
CA VAL A 79 2.71 -8.27 7.00
C VAL A 79 2.30 -9.43 6.10
N ARG A 80 3.27 -10.14 5.51
CA ARG A 80 3.00 -11.32 4.66
C ARG A 80 2.38 -12.47 5.45
N ALA A 81 2.78 -12.67 6.69
CA ALA A 81 2.18 -13.67 7.58
C ALA A 81 0.71 -13.34 7.89
N ALA A 82 0.37 -12.06 8.01
CA ALA A 82 -0.99 -11.58 8.29
C ALA A 82 -1.91 -11.62 7.05
N SER A 83 -1.35 -11.45 5.84
CA SER A 83 -2.10 -11.52 4.57
C SER A 83 -1.34 -12.32 3.53
N LYS A 84 -1.82 -13.53 3.24
CA LYS A 84 -1.19 -14.47 2.29
C LYS A 84 -1.21 -14.00 0.83
N THR A 85 -2.03 -13.04 0.50
CA THR A 85 -2.15 -12.44 -0.84
C THR A 85 -1.58 -11.03 -0.92
N ALA A 86 -0.91 -10.55 0.17
CA ALA A 86 -0.27 -9.26 0.16
C ALA A 86 0.81 -9.18 -0.93
N MET A 87 0.82 -8.08 -1.66
CA MET A 87 1.84 -7.72 -2.64
C MET A 87 2.85 -6.76 -2.01
N PHE A 88 4.02 -6.62 -2.61
CA PHE A 88 5.06 -5.71 -2.15
C PHE A 88 5.34 -4.63 -3.19
N GLN A 89 5.37 -3.36 -2.79
CA GLN A 89 5.81 -2.26 -3.63
C GLN A 89 7.27 -1.92 -3.32
N ALA A 90 8.12 -1.98 -4.32
CA ALA A 90 9.55 -1.71 -4.21
C ALA A 90 9.93 -0.35 -4.79
N TYR A 91 10.77 0.37 -4.05
CA TYR A 91 11.63 1.41 -4.59
C TYR A 91 12.99 0.77 -4.84
N LEU A 92 13.45 0.77 -6.09
CA LEU A 92 14.73 0.17 -6.44
C LEU A 92 15.85 1.22 -6.31
N PRO A 93 16.78 1.06 -5.36
CA PRO A 93 18.01 1.85 -5.35
C PRO A 93 18.83 1.51 -6.59
N GLY A 94 19.69 2.42 -7.06
CA GLY A 94 20.54 2.18 -8.23
C GLY A 94 21.71 1.19 -8.01
N ASP A 95 21.66 0.38 -6.97
CA ASP A 95 22.67 -0.58 -6.55
C ASP A 95 22.12 -2.00 -6.75
N GLU A 96 22.78 -2.78 -7.64
CA GLU A 96 22.32 -4.11 -8.04
C GLU A 96 22.33 -5.11 -6.87
N ASP A 97 23.30 -5.03 -5.96
CA ASP A 97 23.37 -5.93 -4.81
C ASP A 97 22.17 -5.71 -3.87
N ARG A 98 21.84 -4.45 -3.60
CA ARG A 98 20.68 -4.10 -2.76
C ARG A 98 19.36 -4.45 -3.42
N ILE A 99 19.27 -4.36 -4.75
CA ILE A 99 18.10 -4.81 -5.50
C ILE A 99 17.94 -6.33 -5.33
N SER A 100 19.02 -7.08 -5.54
CA SER A 100 19.03 -8.54 -5.40
C SER A 100 18.64 -8.97 -3.99
N GLU A 101 19.23 -8.37 -2.95
CA GLU A 101 18.88 -8.64 -1.56
C GLU A 101 17.38 -8.37 -1.27
N THR A 102 16.82 -7.29 -1.83
CA THR A 102 15.40 -6.97 -1.65
C THR A 102 14.51 -8.04 -2.26
N PHE A 103 14.80 -8.47 -3.49
CA PHE A 103 14.02 -9.50 -4.17
C PHE A 103 14.15 -10.86 -3.47
N GLU A 104 15.37 -11.25 -3.06
CA GLU A 104 15.56 -12.49 -2.29
C GLU A 104 14.77 -12.47 -0.98
N ARG A 105 14.79 -11.35 -0.26
CA ARG A 105 14.04 -11.21 0.98
C ARG A 105 12.53 -11.27 0.74
N CYS A 106 12.02 -10.63 -0.32
CA CYS A 106 10.62 -10.75 -0.72
C CYS A 106 10.24 -12.19 -1.04
N ALA A 107 11.07 -12.90 -1.80
CA ALA A 107 10.84 -14.30 -2.14
C ALA A 107 10.86 -15.21 -0.88
N LYS A 108 11.83 -15.01 0.02
CA LYS A 108 11.93 -15.75 1.30
C LYS A 108 10.72 -15.47 2.21
N ALA A 109 10.18 -14.23 2.20
CA ALA A 109 8.97 -13.89 2.93
C ALA A 109 7.70 -14.45 2.29
N GLY A 110 7.78 -14.92 1.05
CA GLY A 110 6.70 -15.56 0.30
C GLY A 110 5.84 -14.59 -0.51
N PHE A 111 6.31 -13.38 -0.82
CA PHE A 111 5.62 -12.49 -1.74
C PHE A 111 5.69 -13.04 -3.17
N GLU A 112 4.54 -13.16 -3.82
CA GLU A 112 4.39 -13.66 -5.18
C GLU A 112 4.37 -12.54 -6.21
N THR A 113 4.06 -11.31 -5.76
CA THR A 113 3.93 -10.13 -6.62
C THR A 113 4.72 -8.97 -6.04
N ILE A 114 5.54 -8.37 -6.90
CA ILE A 114 6.28 -7.13 -6.60
C ILE A 114 5.88 -6.07 -7.63
N ALA A 115 5.45 -4.90 -7.14
CA ALA A 115 5.23 -3.72 -7.97
C ALA A 115 6.42 -2.77 -7.85
N VAL A 116 7.05 -2.44 -8.96
CA VAL A 116 8.20 -1.54 -8.99
C VAL A 116 7.73 -0.13 -9.27
N THR A 117 8.09 0.83 -8.40
CA THR A 117 7.86 2.25 -8.63
C THR A 117 9.01 2.82 -9.45
N VAL A 118 8.69 3.37 -10.63
CA VAL A 118 9.68 3.81 -11.62
C VAL A 118 9.75 5.32 -11.81
N ASP A 119 8.90 6.09 -11.13
CA ASP A 119 8.73 7.54 -11.34
C ASP A 119 9.26 8.43 -10.18
N VAL A 120 9.88 7.83 -9.16
CA VAL A 120 10.37 8.55 -7.97
C VAL A 120 11.90 8.61 -7.96
N GLN A 121 12.49 9.16 -8.99
CA GLN A 121 13.96 9.38 -9.05
C GLN A 121 14.38 10.67 -8.36
N VAL A 122 13.48 11.65 -8.26
CA VAL A 122 13.73 12.95 -7.65
C VAL A 122 12.61 13.25 -6.65
N ALA A 123 12.98 13.75 -5.47
CA ALA A 123 12.01 14.14 -4.46
C ALA A 123 11.12 15.28 -4.98
N ALA A 124 9.80 15.09 -4.92
CA ALA A 124 8.85 16.11 -5.34
C ALA A 124 8.88 17.31 -4.37
N ASN A 125 8.72 18.52 -4.93
CA ASN A 125 8.56 19.73 -4.11
C ASN A 125 7.16 19.73 -3.46
N ARG A 126 7.09 19.24 -2.22
CA ARG A 126 5.83 19.15 -1.44
C ARG A 126 5.69 20.34 -0.50
N GLU A 127 5.48 21.53 -1.06
CA GLU A 127 5.39 22.78 -0.28
C GLU A 127 4.37 22.72 0.86
N ASN A 128 3.22 22.07 0.65
CA ASN A 128 2.20 21.91 1.69
C ASN A 128 2.71 21.11 2.89
N ASN A 129 3.54 20.09 2.67
CA ASN A 129 4.13 19.32 3.75
C ASN A 129 5.14 20.17 4.53
N VAL A 130 5.95 20.96 3.82
CA VAL A 130 6.92 21.88 4.45
C VAL A 130 6.18 22.92 5.29
N ARG A 131 5.11 23.53 4.77
CA ARG A 131 4.26 24.50 5.49
C ARG A 131 3.58 23.89 6.72
N ALA A 132 3.21 22.59 6.64
CA ALA A 132 2.64 21.84 7.77
C ALA A 132 3.67 21.36 8.79
N GLY A 133 4.96 21.68 8.59
CA GLY A 133 6.06 21.22 9.46
C GLY A 133 6.46 19.76 9.27
N TYR A 134 5.90 19.08 8.26
CA TYR A 134 6.28 17.72 7.92
C TYR A 134 7.55 17.73 7.07
N ASN A 135 8.66 17.38 7.69
CA ASN A 135 9.96 17.26 7.03
C ASN A 135 10.42 15.81 6.97
N ASN A 136 11.08 15.45 5.87
CA ASN A 136 11.76 14.17 5.76
C ASN A 136 13.30 14.44 5.68
N PRO A 137 14.11 13.93 6.61
CA PRO A 137 13.75 13.02 7.69
C PRO A 137 12.91 13.67 8.80
N LEU A 138 12.02 12.88 9.39
CA LEU A 138 11.21 13.29 10.54
C LEU A 138 12.11 13.72 11.70
N ARG A 139 11.93 14.95 12.16
CA ARG A 139 12.58 15.41 13.39
C ARG A 139 11.63 15.05 14.56
N PRO A 140 12.05 14.16 15.47
CA PRO A 140 11.21 13.77 16.59
C PRO A 140 10.92 14.99 17.46
N THR A 141 9.63 15.30 17.62
CA THR A 141 9.19 16.26 18.63
C THR A 141 9.16 15.57 20.00
N PRO A 142 9.26 16.31 21.14
CA PRO A 142 9.12 15.71 22.47
C PRO A 142 7.80 14.93 22.64
N GLN A 143 6.73 15.39 22.01
CA GLN A 143 5.44 14.74 22.04
C GLN A 143 5.44 13.40 21.26
N LEU A 144 6.06 13.37 20.07
CA LEU A 144 6.20 12.14 19.30
C LEU A 144 7.07 11.11 20.04
N ALA A 145 8.16 11.56 20.68
CA ALA A 145 8.99 10.69 21.50
C ALA A 145 8.23 10.11 22.71
N TRP A 146 7.41 10.93 23.36
CA TRP A 146 6.54 10.50 24.46
C TRP A 146 5.50 9.48 24.01
N ASP A 147 4.81 9.73 22.91
CA ASP A 147 3.82 8.80 22.34
C ASP A 147 4.44 7.46 21.92
N CYS A 148 5.69 7.48 21.44
CA CYS A 148 6.43 6.26 21.10
C CYS A 148 6.88 5.45 22.34
N MET A 149 7.11 6.11 23.48
CA MET A 149 7.48 5.42 24.73
C MET A 149 6.30 4.79 25.45
N LEU A 150 5.10 5.33 25.26
CA LEU A 150 3.88 4.88 25.97
C LEU A 150 3.08 3.80 25.22
N ARG A 151 3.48 3.48 23.99
CA ARG A 151 2.85 2.47 23.13
C ARG A 151 3.77 1.31 22.80
#